data_430a5aefe19da06c362eb936b399d77d
#
_entry.id   430a5aefe19da06c362eb936b399d77d
#
_cell.length_a   1.000
_cell.length_b   1.000
_cell.length_c   1.000
_cell.angle_alpha   90.00
_cell.angle_beta   90.00
_cell.angle_gamma   90.00
#
_symmetry.space_group_name_H-M   'P 1'
#
loop_
_entity.id
_entity.type
_entity.pdbx_description
1 polymer ?
#
loop_
_entity_poly.entity_id
_entity_poly.type
_entity_poly.pdbx_seq_one_letter_code
_entity_poly.pdbx_strand_id
1 'polypeptide(L)' 'MVRKVMRLPAVLAATGWSRSSLYLKISEKKFPNGVKLDPEGQAVVWWEDEIIAFQERAVAAARAAA' A
#
# COMPACT_ATOMS: atom_id res chain seq x y z
N MET A 1 11.30 17.40 -4.01
CA MET A 1 9.84 17.31 -4.18
C MET A 1 9.22 16.51 -3.05
N VAL A 2 8.11 16.97 -2.54
CA VAL A 2 7.42 16.30 -1.44
C VAL A 2 6.57 15.15 -2.00
N ARG A 3 6.72 13.96 -1.42
CA ARG A 3 5.90 12.82 -1.78
C ARG A 3 4.66 12.80 -0.88
N LYS A 4 3.54 12.43 -1.45
CA LYS A 4 2.30 12.31 -0.69
C LYS A 4 2.26 10.97 0.03
N VAL A 5 1.57 10.94 1.15
CA VAL A 5 1.39 9.73 1.94
C VAL A 5 -0.08 9.37 2.04
N MET A 6 -0.35 8.09 2.26
CA MET A 6 -1.70 7.57 2.48
C MET A 6 -1.73 6.88 3.84
N ARG A 7 -2.80 7.10 4.56
CA ARG A 7 -3.02 6.42 5.84
C ARG A 7 -3.75 5.10 5.60
N LEU A 8 -3.79 4.27 6.62
CA LEU A 8 -4.37 2.92 6.51
C LEU A 8 -5.77 2.90 5.91
N PRO A 9 -6.74 3.74 6.35
CA PRO A 9 -8.07 3.71 5.74
C PRO A 9 -8.04 3.98 4.24
N ALA A 10 -7.19 4.92 3.80
CA ALA A 10 -7.08 5.25 2.38
C ALA A 10 -6.45 4.10 1.59
N VAL A 11 -5.46 3.42 2.17
CA VAL A 11 -4.82 2.26 1.54
C VAL A 11 -5.83 1.12 1.40
N LEU A 12 -6.62 0.86 2.42
CA LEU A 12 -7.65 -0.18 2.35
C LEU A 12 -8.69 0.13 1.28
N ALA A 13 -9.09 1.41 1.18
CA ALA A 13 -10.02 1.83 0.14
C ALA A 13 -9.41 1.68 -1.25
N ALA A 14 -8.12 1.97 -1.40
CA ALA A 14 -7.43 1.89 -2.69
C ALA A 14 -7.23 0.44 -3.15
N THR A 15 -7.08 -0.49 -2.22
CA THR A 15 -6.85 -1.90 -2.56
C THR A 15 -8.12 -2.74 -2.52
N GLY A 16 -9.12 -2.32 -1.76
CA GLY A 16 -10.33 -3.09 -1.55
C GLY A 16 -10.15 -4.27 -0.60
N TRP A 17 -8.99 -4.36 0.06
CA TRP A 17 -8.71 -5.45 0.99
C TRP A 17 -9.15 -5.10 2.40
N SER A 18 -9.34 -6.15 3.22
CA SER A 18 -9.50 -5.97 4.66
C SER A 18 -8.13 -5.71 5.28
N ARG A 19 -8.14 -5.24 6.54
CA ARG A 19 -6.90 -4.99 7.28
C ARG A 19 -6.05 -6.26 7.38
N SER A 20 -6.68 -7.39 7.70
CA SER A 20 -5.98 -8.66 7.81
C SER A 20 -5.32 -9.07 6.50
N SER A 21 -6.03 -8.92 5.39
CA SER A 21 -5.48 -9.25 4.08
C SER A 21 -4.31 -8.34 3.73
N LEU A 22 -4.41 -7.05 4.05
CA LEU A 22 -3.32 -6.10 3.79
C LEU A 22 -2.05 -6.51 4.54
N TYR A 23 -2.16 -6.78 5.83
CA TYR A 23 -0.99 -7.16 6.62
C TYR A 23 -0.42 -8.51 6.20
N LEU A 24 -1.26 -9.43 5.77
CA LEU A 24 -0.79 -10.70 5.22
C LEU A 24 0.05 -10.46 3.96
N LYS A 25 -0.43 -9.62 3.05
CA LYS A 25 0.31 -9.28 1.83
C LYS A 25 1.65 -8.62 2.14
N ILE A 26 1.69 -7.76 3.15
CA ILE A 26 2.92 -7.11 3.58
C ILE A 26 3.91 -8.16 4.12
N SER A 27 3.43 -9.10 4.94
CA SER A 27 4.27 -10.14 5.50
C SER A 27 4.83 -11.08 4.42
N GLU A 28 4.09 -11.26 3.34
CA GLU A 28 4.51 -12.07 2.20
C GLU A 28 5.38 -11.28 1.20
N LYS A 29 5.65 -10.03 1.51
CA LYS A 29 6.43 -9.11 0.65
C LYS A 29 5.80 -8.86 -0.70
N LYS A 30 4.46 -8.96 -0.76
CA LYS A 30 3.70 -8.72 -1.98
C LYS A 30 3.12 -7.31 -2.05
N PHE A 31 3.30 -6.53 -0.99
CA PHE A 31 2.79 -5.18 -0.90
C PHE A 31 3.81 -4.30 -0.19
N PRO A 32 3.94 -3.01 -0.55
CA PRO A 32 4.91 -2.12 0.08
C PRO A 32 4.68 -1.99 1.58
N ASN A 33 5.76 -1.95 2.34
CA ASN A 33 5.70 -1.72 3.78
C ASN A 33 5.35 -0.28 4.09
N GLY A 34 4.56 -0.09 5.14
CA GLY A 34 4.32 1.25 5.66
C GLY A 34 5.55 1.80 6.36
N VAL A 35 5.61 3.11 6.51
CA VAL A 35 6.70 3.79 7.19
C VAL A 35 6.13 4.67 8.31
N LYS A 36 6.92 4.85 9.35
CA LYS A 36 6.61 5.79 10.43
C LYS A 36 7.39 7.07 10.15
N LEU A 37 6.69 8.13 9.76
CA LEU A 37 7.33 9.42 9.54
C LEU A 37 7.72 10.08 10.86
N ASP A 38 6.96 9.81 11.91
CA ASP A 38 7.24 10.31 13.24
C ASP A 38 7.67 9.13 14.11
N PRO A 39 8.97 9.03 14.48
CA PRO A 39 9.45 7.90 15.29
C PRO A 39 8.75 7.78 16.64
N GLU A 40 8.25 8.89 17.17
CA GLU A 40 7.54 8.90 18.47
C GLU A 40 6.05 8.62 18.31
N GLY A 41 5.53 8.69 17.10
CA GLY A 41 4.12 8.45 16.83
C GLY A 41 3.81 7.01 16.58
N GLN A 42 2.51 6.69 16.58
CA GLN A 42 2.03 5.35 16.28
C GLN A 42 1.53 5.20 14.86
N ALA A 43 1.37 6.33 14.13
CA ALA A 43 0.79 6.31 12.81
C ALA A 43 1.78 5.78 11.77
N VAL A 44 1.30 4.83 10.98
CA VAL A 44 2.05 4.29 9.84
C VAL A 44 1.39 4.82 8.57
N VAL A 45 2.19 5.21 7.62
CA VAL A 45 1.70 5.72 6.34
C VAL A 45 2.41 5.00 5.19
N TRP A 46 1.83 5.08 4.02
CA TRP A 46 2.40 4.51 2.80
C TRP A 46 2.62 5.62 1.80
N TRP A 47 3.68 5.50 1.00
CA TRP A 47 3.93 6.47 -0.07
C TRP A 47 2.88 6.28 -1.16
N GLU A 48 2.19 7.35 -1.52
CA GLU A 48 1.15 7.29 -2.55
C GLU A 48 1.68 6.76 -3.88
N ASP A 49 2.87 7.19 -4.27
CA ASP A 49 3.47 6.76 -5.53
C ASP A 49 3.76 5.25 -5.55
N GLU A 50 4.11 4.66 -4.40
CA GLU A 50 4.30 3.22 -4.31
C GLU A 50 2.98 2.46 -4.44
N ILE A 51 1.90 3.01 -3.87
CA ILE A 51 0.57 2.41 -4.00
C ILE A 51 0.10 2.46 -5.44
N ILE A 52 0.31 3.59 -6.11
CA ILE A 52 -0.04 3.73 -7.53
C ILE A 52 0.73 2.72 -8.37
N ALA A 53 2.04 2.59 -8.14
CA ALA A 53 2.86 1.64 -8.87
C ALA A 53 2.40 0.21 -8.64
N PHE A 54 2.01 -0.12 -7.41
CA PHE A 54 1.47 -1.44 -7.09
C PHE A 54 0.18 -1.70 -7.87
N GLN A 55 -0.73 -0.73 -7.89
CA GLN A 55 -1.99 -0.87 -8.62
C GLN A 55 -1.76 -1.07 -10.11
N GLU A 56 -0.84 -0.33 -10.69
CA GLU A 56 -0.52 -0.46 -12.11
C GLU A 56 0.03 -1.84 -12.43
N ARG A 57 0.93 -2.36 -11.60
CA ARG A 57 1.48 -3.71 -11.79
C ARG A 57 0.41 -4.78 -11.63
N ALA A 58 -0.48 -4.61 -10.66
CA ALA A 58 -1.55 -5.56 -10.41
C ALA A 58 -2.53 -5.62 -11.59
N VAL A 59 -2.88 -4.46 -12.14
CA VAL A 59 -3.76 -4.39 -13.31
C VAL A 59 -3.09 -5.01 -14.52
N ALA A 60 -1.81 -4.72 -14.75
CA ALA A 60 -1.08 -5.29 -15.87
C ALA A 60 -1.00 -6.82 -15.76
N ALA A 61 -0.73 -7.34 -14.57
CA ALA A 61 -0.68 -8.78 -14.34
C ALA A 61 -2.04 -9.44 -14.59
N ALA A 62 -3.13 -8.80 -14.13
CA ALA A 62 -4.47 -9.32 -14.34
C ALA A 62 -4.83 -9.35 -15.81
N ARG A 63 -4.45 -8.31 -16.56
CA ARG A 63 -4.71 -8.26 -18.01
C ARG A 63 -3.90 -9.28 -18.77
N ALA A 64 -2.65 -9.50 -18.36
CA ALA A 64 -1.80 -10.50 -19.00
C ALA A 64 -2.29 -11.92 -18.75
N ALA A 65 -2.94 -12.16 -17.60
CA ALA A 65 -3.47 -13.47 -17.23
C ALA A 65 -4.83 -13.77 -17.88
N ALA A 66 -5.51 -12.74 -18.39
CA ALA A 66 -6.85 -12.88 -18.96
C ALA A 66 -6.82 -13.49 -20.35
#